data_aa86ad3e8da3095aa9d1c0b98e9e7e8d
#
_entry.id   aa86ad3e8da3095aa9d1c0b98e9e7e8d
#
_cell.length_a   1.000
_cell.length_b   1.000
_cell.length_c   1.000
_cell.angle_alpha   90.00
_cell.angle_beta   90.00
_cell.angle_gamma   90.00
#
_symmetry.space_group_name_H-M   'P 1'
#
loop_
_entity.id
_entity.type
_entity.pdbx_description
1 polymer ?
#
loop_
_entity_poly.entity_id
_entity_poly.type
_entity_poly.pdbx_seq_one_letter_code
_entity_poly.pdbx_strand_id
1 'polypeptide(L)' 'MEKKKNDYSVIVFLENESKPKRWTYVHKLNGFAMFLDQKHPTWLYMNVYERRTRKYIKRFHKGEFIPPFINN' A
#
# COMPACT_ATOMS: atom_id res chain seq x y z
N MET A 1 7.52 24.80 -1.88
CA MET A 1 7.28 23.56 -2.59
C MET A 1 6.26 22.73 -1.87
N GLU A 2 5.30 22.37 -2.63
CA GLU A 2 4.20 21.68 -2.06
C GLU A 2 4.48 20.24 -1.83
N LYS A 3 4.12 19.75 -0.65
CA LYS A 3 4.30 18.35 -0.35
C LYS A 3 3.14 17.55 -0.92
N LYS A 4 3.44 16.50 -1.63
CA LYS A 4 2.41 15.66 -2.18
C LYS A 4 1.85 14.73 -1.14
N LYS A 5 0.55 14.51 -1.19
CA LYS A 5 -0.15 13.62 -0.28
C LYS A 5 -0.99 12.64 -1.06
N ASN A 6 -1.20 11.46 -0.48
CA ASN A 6 -2.04 10.45 -1.10
C ASN A 6 -1.53 10.09 -2.48
N ASP A 7 -0.22 9.90 -2.58
CA ASP A 7 0.41 9.68 -3.86
C ASP A 7 0.29 8.26 -4.38
N TYR A 8 -0.22 7.37 -3.58
CA TYR A 8 -0.23 5.95 -3.94
C TYR A 8 -1.64 5.40 -3.97
N SER A 9 -1.85 4.44 -4.85
CA SER A 9 -3.00 3.56 -4.74
C SER A 9 -2.48 2.16 -4.51
N VAL A 10 -3.23 1.38 -3.76
CA VAL A 10 -2.77 0.09 -3.30
C VAL A 10 -3.87 -0.93 -3.49
N ILE A 11 -3.48 -2.12 -3.98
CA ILE A 11 -4.39 -3.24 -4.06
C ILE A 11 -3.87 -4.31 -3.13
N VAL A 12 -4.67 -4.68 -2.14
CA VAL A 12 -4.26 -5.59 -1.08
C VAL A 12 -4.94 -6.94 -1.26
N PHE A 13 -4.15 -8.01 -1.20
CA PHE A 13 -4.66 -9.36 -1.30
C PHE A 13 -4.66 -10.01 0.08
N LEU A 14 -5.80 -10.58 0.45
CA LEU A 14 -5.98 -11.13 1.78
C LEU A 14 -6.18 -12.65 1.69
N GLU A 15 -5.82 -13.34 2.77
CA GLU A 15 -5.74 -14.78 2.76
C GLU A 15 -7.06 -15.43 2.48
N ASN A 16 -8.11 -15.18 3.00
CA ASN A 16 -9.35 -15.90 2.82
C ASN A 16 -10.36 -15.17 1.96
N GLU A 17 -9.88 -14.24 1.13
CA GLU A 17 -10.79 -13.47 0.30
C GLU A 17 -10.41 -13.62 -1.15
N SER A 18 -11.41 -13.92 -1.97
CA SER A 18 -11.17 -14.12 -3.39
C SER A 18 -10.95 -12.82 -4.13
N LYS A 19 -11.41 -11.71 -3.59
CA LYS A 19 -11.27 -10.42 -4.26
C LYS A 19 -10.39 -9.50 -3.45
N PRO A 20 -9.47 -8.81 -4.11
CA PRO A 20 -8.61 -7.87 -3.38
C PRO A 20 -9.37 -6.62 -2.98
N LYS A 21 -8.83 -5.92 -2.02
CA LYS A 21 -9.36 -4.63 -1.59
C LYS A 21 -8.47 -3.53 -2.12
N ARG A 22 -9.08 -2.41 -2.47
CA ARG A 22 -8.35 -1.29 -3.06
C ARG A 22 -8.47 -0.06 -2.19
N TRP A 23 -7.34 0.62 -2.02
CA TRP A 23 -7.31 1.94 -1.39
C TRP A 23 -6.68 2.90 -2.38
N THR A 24 -7.43 3.91 -2.81
CA THR A 24 -6.98 4.82 -3.85
C THR A 24 -6.09 5.93 -3.34
N TYR A 25 -6.28 6.33 -2.09
CA TYR A 25 -5.56 7.48 -1.55
C TYR A 25 -4.74 7.05 -0.36
N VAL A 26 -3.49 6.71 -0.62
CA VAL A 26 -2.57 6.27 0.43
C VAL A 26 -1.40 7.23 0.46
N HIS A 27 -1.09 7.75 1.65
CA HIS A 27 -0.05 8.75 1.78
C HIS A 27 1.30 8.13 2.13
N LYS A 28 1.36 7.35 3.20
CA LYS A 28 2.62 6.74 3.62
C LYS A 28 2.46 5.23 3.65
N LEU A 29 3.33 4.56 2.92
CA LEU A 29 3.18 3.12 2.75
C LEU A 29 3.47 2.34 4.02
N ASN A 30 4.51 2.73 4.78
CA ASN A 30 4.77 1.98 5.99
C ASN A 30 3.67 2.18 7.04
N GLY A 31 3.09 3.38 7.09
CA GLY A 31 1.94 3.60 7.96
C GLY A 31 0.75 2.78 7.52
N PHE A 32 0.57 2.66 6.20
CA PHE A 32 -0.52 1.86 5.67
C PHE A 32 -0.33 0.39 6.00
N ALA A 33 0.92 -0.10 5.94
CA ALA A 33 1.19 -1.48 6.29
C ALA A 33 0.85 -1.75 7.77
N MET A 34 1.13 -0.79 8.64
CA MET A 34 0.75 -0.92 10.03
C MET A 34 -0.76 -0.96 10.20
N PHE A 35 -1.47 -0.14 9.42
CA PHE A 35 -2.92 -0.18 9.41
C PHE A 35 -3.42 -1.56 9.00
N LEU A 36 -2.81 -2.15 7.98
CA LEU A 36 -3.22 -3.48 7.55
C LEU A 36 -2.96 -4.52 8.63
N ASP A 37 -1.83 -4.41 9.32
CA ASP A 37 -1.52 -5.35 10.39
C ASP A 37 -2.56 -5.31 11.50
N GLN A 38 -3.13 -4.15 11.73
CA GLN A 38 -4.11 -3.99 12.81
C GLN A 38 -5.53 -4.29 12.37
N LYS A 39 -5.90 -3.85 11.18
CA LYS A 39 -7.30 -3.94 10.75
C LYS A 39 -7.57 -5.11 9.84
N HIS A 40 -6.55 -5.58 9.13
CA HIS A 40 -6.71 -6.69 8.21
C HIS A 40 -5.55 -7.66 8.36
N PRO A 41 -5.43 -8.30 9.53
CA PRO A 41 -4.22 -9.08 9.84
C PRO A 41 -3.97 -10.27 8.93
N THR A 42 -4.94 -10.68 8.14
CA THR A 42 -4.74 -11.78 7.20
C THR A 42 -4.25 -11.32 5.84
N TRP A 43 -3.83 -10.06 5.70
CA TRP A 43 -3.34 -9.61 4.41
C TRP A 43 -2.03 -10.31 4.07
N LEU A 44 -1.84 -10.57 2.78
CA LEU A 44 -0.68 -11.32 2.29
C LEU A 44 0.33 -10.41 1.65
N TYR A 45 -0.10 -9.59 0.72
CA TYR A 45 0.77 -8.64 0.04
C TYR A 45 -0.07 -7.53 -0.56
N MET A 46 0.61 -6.46 -0.93
CA MET A 46 -0.05 -5.35 -1.59
C MET A 46 0.75 -4.95 -2.82
N ASN A 47 0.06 -4.61 -3.88
CA ASN A 47 0.66 -4.04 -5.07
C ASN A 47 0.48 -2.54 -5.01
N VAL A 48 1.56 -1.81 -5.15
CA VAL A 48 1.57 -0.36 -4.98
C VAL A 48 1.73 0.31 -6.32
N TYR A 49 0.90 1.31 -6.57
CA TYR A 49 0.91 2.06 -7.81
C TYR A 49 1.03 3.54 -7.52
N GLU A 50 1.61 4.29 -8.44
CA GLU A 50 1.58 5.72 -8.35
C GLU A 50 0.18 6.18 -8.74
N ARG A 51 -0.50 6.93 -7.86
CA ARG A 51 -1.90 7.23 -8.07
C ARG A 51 -2.15 8.06 -9.32
N ARG A 52 -1.30 9.04 -9.59
CA ARG A 52 -1.55 9.96 -10.68
C ARG A 52 -1.33 9.34 -12.05
N THR A 53 -0.30 8.53 -12.20
CA THR A 53 0.03 7.93 -13.48
C THR A 53 -0.43 6.49 -13.60
N ARG A 54 -0.79 5.88 -12.47
CA ARG A 54 -1.21 4.48 -12.39
C ARG A 54 -0.08 3.51 -12.73
N LYS A 55 1.15 3.98 -12.64
CA LYS A 55 2.28 3.11 -12.87
C LYS A 55 2.52 2.22 -11.68
N TYR A 56 2.76 0.94 -11.95
CA TYR A 56 3.11 -0.02 -10.92
C TYR A 56 4.47 0.34 -10.34
N ILE A 57 4.56 0.33 -9.01
CA ILE A 57 5.81 0.61 -8.33
C ILE A 57 6.44 -0.67 -7.83
N LYS A 58 5.75 -1.39 -6.93
CA LYS A 58 6.35 -2.55 -6.31
C LYS A 58 5.30 -3.32 -5.53
N ARG A 59 5.58 -4.60 -5.31
CA ARG A 59 4.77 -5.44 -4.41
C ARG A 59 5.50 -5.55 -3.09
N PHE A 60 4.77 -5.36 -2.01
CA PHE A 60 5.30 -5.56 -0.67
C PHE A 60 4.50 -6.65 0.02
N HIS A 61 5.20 -7.60 0.60
CA HIS A 61 4.57 -8.67 1.36
C HIS A 61 4.44 -8.28 2.82
N LYS A 62 3.52 -8.93 3.52
CA LYS A 62 3.36 -8.70 4.94
C LYS A 62 4.68 -8.94 5.66
N GLY A 63 5.06 -7.98 6.51
CA GLY A 63 6.31 -8.06 7.24
C GLY A 63 7.52 -7.58 6.49
N GLU A 64 7.38 -7.24 5.22
CA GLU A 64 8.52 -6.75 4.45
C GLU A 64 8.83 -5.30 4.79
N PHE A 65 10.11 -4.96 4.85
CA PHE A 65 10.52 -3.59 5.13
C PHE A 65 10.18 -2.68 3.96
N ILE A 66 9.59 -1.54 4.27
CA ILE A 66 9.24 -0.55 3.25
C ILE A 66 10.19 0.64 3.42
N PRO A 67 11.08 0.87 2.46
CA PRO A 67 12.08 1.92 2.61
C PRO A 67 11.45 3.30 2.73
N PRO A 68 12.02 4.18 3.56
CA PRO A 68 11.43 5.51 3.77
C PRO A 68 11.34 6.36 2.50
N PHE A 69 12.28 6.17 1.57
CA PHE A 69 12.26 7.00 0.37
C PHE A 69 11.03 6.76 -0.50
N ILE A 70 10.37 5.63 -0.31
CA ILE A 70 9.14 5.35 -1.04
C ILE A 70 7.95 6.10 -0.45
N ASN A 71 8.08 6.53 0.81
CA ASN A 71 6.97 7.17 1.51
C ASN A 71 6.98 8.69 1.40
N ASN A 72 7.89 9.24 0.68
CA ASN A 72 7.96 10.69 0.57
C ASN A 72 6.83 11.30 -0.29
#